data_19cb95038b16f2f2258ccab0538b07ff
#
_entry.id   19cb95038b16f2f2258ccab0538b07ff
#
_cell.length_a   1.000
_cell.length_b   1.000
_cell.length_c   1.000
_cell.angle_alpha   90.00
_cell.angle_beta   90.00
_cell.angle_gamma   90.00
#
_symmetry.space_group_name_H-M   'P 1'
#
loop_
_entity.id
_entity.type
_entity.pdbx_description
1 polymer ?
#
loop_
_entity_poly.entity_id
_entity_poly.type
_entity_poly.pdbx_seq_one_letter_code
_entity_poly.pdbx_strand_id
1 'polypeptide(L)'
;YKMKIYATAAKIYAPLTNTLCHPYFFMEYGYALSQTGQHEESIAILQRVAQILPDPQIYNRIGKSYQALGEYQLAEQYFQKAHHMVPNLVYPNFLLAQLYLEMGLRDKTLECARQILTLKPKKESEETLHIKAQMEQLIQSLD
;
A
#
# COMPACT_ATOMS: atom_id res chain seq x y z
N TYR A 1 -19.83 -5.16 6.54
CA TYR A 1 -19.58 -6.60 6.42
C TYR A 1 -18.09 -6.94 6.47
N LYS A 2 -17.27 -6.32 5.62
CA LYS A 2 -15.81 -6.51 5.64
C LYS A 2 -15.17 -6.09 6.96
N MET A 3 -15.61 -4.96 7.51
CA MET A 3 -15.12 -4.47 8.81
C MET A 3 -15.30 -5.49 9.92
N LYS A 4 -16.43 -6.20 9.91
CA LYS A 4 -16.74 -7.22 10.91
C LYS A 4 -15.80 -8.42 10.81
N ILE A 5 -15.46 -8.82 9.58
CA ILE A 5 -14.52 -9.92 9.32
C ILE A 5 -13.12 -9.55 9.82
N TYR A 6 -12.66 -8.34 9.51
CA TYR A 6 -11.33 -7.89 9.93
C TYR A 6 -11.24 -7.70 11.44
N ALA A 7 -12.30 -7.20 12.08
CA ALA A 7 -12.33 -7.07 13.53
C ALA A 7 -12.25 -8.44 14.21
N THR A 8 -12.95 -9.45 13.66
CA THR A 8 -12.89 -10.81 14.15
C THR A 8 -11.49 -11.39 13.96
N ALA A 9 -10.88 -11.19 12.79
CA ALA A 9 -9.53 -11.64 12.51
C ALA A 9 -8.52 -11.01 13.47
N ALA A 10 -8.62 -9.73 13.76
CA ALA A 10 -7.75 -9.05 14.71
C ALA A 10 -7.86 -9.66 16.10
N LYS A 11 -9.08 -10.00 16.54
CA LYS A 11 -9.28 -10.66 17.84
C LYS A 11 -8.67 -12.06 17.89
N ILE A 12 -8.69 -12.79 16.79
CA ILE A 12 -8.11 -14.12 16.70
C ILE A 12 -6.57 -14.03 16.74
N TYR A 13 -5.98 -13.10 16.00
CA TYR A 13 -4.53 -12.98 15.88
C TYR A 13 -3.88 -12.33 17.09
N ALA A 14 -4.58 -11.45 17.81
CA ALA A 14 -4.00 -10.71 18.95
C ALA A 14 -3.34 -11.63 20.00
N PRO A 15 -3.97 -12.71 20.45
CA PRO A 15 -3.33 -13.60 21.43
C PRO A 15 -2.10 -14.34 20.88
N LEU A 16 -1.98 -14.46 19.56
CA LEU A 16 -0.90 -15.20 18.91
C LEU A 16 0.39 -14.39 18.81
N THR A 17 0.33 -13.06 19.06
CA THR A 17 1.51 -12.19 18.94
C THR A 17 2.60 -12.54 19.98
N ASN A 18 2.26 -13.24 21.04
CA ASN A 18 3.20 -13.65 22.08
C ASN A 18 3.77 -15.05 21.86
N THR A 19 3.39 -15.73 20.78
CA THR A 19 3.87 -17.06 20.45
C THR A 19 4.80 -17.00 19.24
N LEU A 20 5.60 -18.06 19.03
CA LEU A 20 6.44 -18.19 17.84
C LEU A 20 5.55 -18.50 16.65
N CYS A 21 5.14 -17.43 15.94
CA CYS A 21 4.30 -17.54 14.77
C CYS A 21 5.09 -17.25 13.50
N HIS A 22 4.68 -17.86 12.40
CA HIS A 22 5.23 -17.58 11.10
C HIS A 22 4.97 -16.11 10.74
N PRO A 23 5.92 -15.41 10.06
CA PRO A 23 5.73 -14.01 9.69
C PRO A 23 4.42 -13.70 8.96
N TYR A 24 3.89 -14.65 8.22
CA TYR A 24 2.61 -14.47 7.53
C TYR A 24 1.44 -14.23 8.48
N PHE A 25 1.46 -14.82 9.65
CA PHE A 25 0.41 -14.55 10.66
C PHE A 25 0.45 -13.11 11.11
N PHE A 26 1.65 -12.59 11.35
CA PHE A 26 1.81 -11.19 11.74
C PHE A 26 1.44 -10.23 10.61
N MET A 27 1.75 -10.61 9.37
CA MET A 27 1.35 -9.83 8.20
C MET A 27 -0.18 -9.73 8.10
N GLU A 28 -0.87 -10.85 8.25
CA GLU A 28 -2.33 -10.88 8.23
C GLU A 28 -2.93 -10.12 9.42
N TYR A 29 -2.33 -10.25 10.58
CA TYR A 29 -2.75 -9.52 11.76
C TYR A 29 -2.60 -8.01 11.55
N GLY A 30 -1.44 -7.57 11.05
CA GLY A 30 -1.21 -6.17 10.73
C GLY A 30 -2.21 -5.63 9.71
N TYR A 31 -2.51 -6.44 8.68
CA TYR A 31 -3.50 -6.07 7.67
C TYR A 31 -4.90 -5.93 8.30
N ALA A 32 -5.30 -6.90 9.13
CA ALA A 32 -6.59 -6.85 9.82
C ALA A 32 -6.70 -5.60 10.69
N LEU A 33 -5.64 -5.23 11.41
CA LEU A 33 -5.60 -4.02 12.21
C LEU A 33 -5.82 -2.76 11.36
N SER A 34 -5.17 -2.69 10.20
CA SER A 34 -5.32 -1.54 9.30
C SER A 34 -6.74 -1.43 8.77
N GLN A 35 -7.39 -2.55 8.47
CA GLN A 35 -8.75 -2.56 7.96
C GLN A 35 -9.79 -2.19 9.02
N THR A 36 -9.46 -2.31 10.29
CA THR A 36 -10.33 -1.88 11.39
C THR A 36 -9.99 -0.49 11.91
N GLY A 37 -9.06 0.22 11.26
CA GLY A 37 -8.70 1.59 11.63
C GLY A 37 -7.61 1.69 12.69
N GLN A 38 -7.03 0.59 13.12
CA GLN A 38 -5.95 0.57 14.11
C GLN A 38 -4.60 0.71 13.39
N HIS A 39 -4.39 1.87 12.77
CA HIS A 39 -3.26 2.09 11.86
C HIS A 39 -1.90 2.09 12.57
N GLU A 40 -1.83 2.67 13.77
CA GLU A 40 -0.56 2.75 14.51
C GLU A 40 -0.07 1.36 14.92
N GLU A 41 -0.97 0.51 15.42
CA GLU A 41 -0.63 -0.86 15.78
C GLU A 41 -0.27 -1.68 14.53
N SER A 42 -1.02 -1.48 13.44
CA SER A 42 -0.73 -2.13 12.17
C SER A 42 0.68 -1.80 11.69
N ILE A 43 1.07 -0.53 11.73
CA ILE A 43 2.39 -0.08 11.31
C ILE A 43 3.47 -0.76 12.15
N ALA A 44 3.31 -0.78 13.47
CA ALA A 44 4.30 -1.39 14.36
C ALA A 44 4.50 -2.88 14.05
N ILE A 45 3.40 -3.62 13.85
CA ILE A 45 3.46 -5.04 13.52
C ILE A 45 4.10 -5.25 12.14
N LEU A 46 3.67 -4.50 11.13
CA LEU A 46 4.18 -4.67 9.77
C LEU A 46 5.65 -4.26 9.64
N GLN A 47 6.09 -3.25 10.38
CA GLN A 47 7.52 -2.89 10.41
C GLN A 47 8.38 -4.03 10.95
N ARG A 48 7.90 -4.73 11.95
CA ARG A 48 8.60 -5.90 12.50
C ARG A 48 8.65 -7.04 11.49
N VAL A 49 7.54 -7.27 10.79
CA VAL A 49 7.49 -8.28 9.71
C VAL A 49 8.47 -7.93 8.59
N ALA A 50 8.54 -6.65 8.22
CA ALA A 50 9.41 -6.19 7.14
C ALA A 50 10.89 -6.44 7.42
N GLN A 51 11.30 -6.49 8.69
CA GLN A 51 12.68 -6.81 9.05
C GLN A 51 13.02 -8.26 8.76
N ILE A 52 12.03 -9.15 8.82
CA ILE A 52 12.22 -10.59 8.60
C ILE A 52 11.92 -10.97 7.16
N LEU A 53 10.87 -10.39 6.59
CA LEU A 53 10.36 -10.71 5.26
C LEU A 53 10.10 -9.40 4.49
N PRO A 54 11.15 -8.79 3.92
CA PRO A 54 10.97 -7.56 3.14
C PRO A 54 10.20 -7.87 1.84
N ASP A 55 9.05 -7.24 1.68
CA ASP A 55 8.14 -7.48 0.55
C ASP A 55 7.49 -6.16 0.19
N PRO A 56 7.40 -5.82 -1.12
CA PRO A 56 6.78 -4.55 -1.53
C PRO A 56 5.33 -4.42 -1.03
N GLN A 57 4.60 -5.51 -0.93
CA GLN A 57 3.23 -5.49 -0.43
C GLN A 57 3.16 -5.00 1.02
N ILE A 58 4.12 -5.43 1.85
CA ILE A 58 4.19 -4.99 3.25
C ILE A 58 4.45 -3.48 3.31
N TYR A 59 5.40 -2.98 2.54
CA TYR A 59 5.70 -1.55 2.48
C TYR A 59 4.51 -0.73 1.97
N ASN A 60 3.78 -1.24 0.98
CA ASN A 60 2.56 -0.59 0.50
C ASN A 60 1.51 -0.49 1.61
N ARG A 61 1.34 -1.54 2.39
CA ARG A 61 0.37 -1.55 3.50
C ARG A 61 0.77 -0.56 4.60
N ILE A 62 2.05 -0.51 4.94
CA ILE A 62 2.55 0.47 5.91
C ILE A 62 2.31 1.90 5.40
N GLY A 63 2.63 2.15 4.14
CA GLY A 63 2.41 3.46 3.52
C GLY A 63 0.95 3.88 3.54
N LYS A 64 0.03 2.96 3.24
CA LYS A 64 -1.41 3.23 3.28
C LYS A 64 -1.87 3.60 4.69
N SER A 65 -1.34 2.93 5.71
CA SER A 65 -1.67 3.26 7.09
C SER A 65 -1.16 4.64 7.49
N TYR A 66 0.07 5.00 7.08
CA TYR A 66 0.55 6.35 7.30
C TYR A 66 -0.28 7.40 6.58
N GLN A 67 -0.70 7.11 5.36
CA GLN A 67 -1.59 8.01 4.60
C GLN A 67 -2.91 8.24 5.33
N ALA A 68 -3.50 7.17 5.87
CA ALA A 68 -4.73 7.26 6.66
C ALA A 68 -4.56 8.10 7.91
N LEU A 69 -3.36 8.11 8.50
CA LEU A 69 -3.03 8.93 9.67
C LEU A 69 -2.66 10.37 9.29
N GLY A 70 -2.62 10.71 8.01
CA GLY A 70 -2.22 12.03 7.56
C GLY A 70 -0.72 12.26 7.50
N GLU A 71 0.08 11.23 7.72
CA GLU A 71 1.55 11.28 7.67
C GLU A 71 2.03 11.05 6.23
N TYR A 72 1.80 12.03 5.36
CA TYR A 72 1.99 11.88 3.93
C TYR A 72 3.46 11.66 3.53
N GLN A 73 4.40 12.31 4.21
CA GLN A 73 5.81 12.16 3.89
C GLN A 73 6.31 10.75 4.18
N LEU A 74 5.87 10.16 5.30
CA LEU A 74 6.20 8.78 5.65
C LEU A 74 5.54 7.81 4.67
N ALA A 75 4.29 8.06 4.30
CA ALA A 75 3.60 7.26 3.30
C ALA A 75 4.36 7.25 1.97
N GLU A 76 4.83 8.43 1.53
CA GLU A 76 5.64 8.54 0.31
C GLU A 76 6.90 7.69 0.39
N GLN A 77 7.62 7.75 1.51
CA GLN A 77 8.85 6.98 1.69
C GLN A 77 8.60 5.48 1.55
N TYR A 78 7.54 4.97 2.14
CA TYR A 78 7.22 3.54 2.06
C TYR A 78 6.74 3.12 0.68
N PHE A 79 5.95 3.94 0.01
CA PHE A 79 5.53 3.65 -1.37
C PHE A 79 6.73 3.68 -2.32
N GLN A 80 7.65 4.63 -2.15
CA GLN A 80 8.87 4.68 -2.94
C GLN A 80 9.76 3.47 -2.69
N LYS A 81 9.84 3.02 -1.44
CA LYS A 81 10.61 1.83 -1.08
C LYS A 81 10.06 0.60 -1.79
N ALA A 82 8.75 0.43 -1.84
CA ALA A 82 8.11 -0.65 -2.58
C ALA A 82 8.39 -0.54 -4.07
N HIS A 83 8.31 0.67 -4.62
CA HIS A 83 8.59 0.92 -6.03
C HIS A 83 10.04 0.56 -6.39
N HIS A 84 11.00 0.93 -5.55
CA HIS A 84 12.41 0.65 -5.80
C HIS A 84 12.72 -0.85 -5.74
N MET A 85 11.99 -1.61 -4.93
CA MET A 85 12.17 -3.06 -4.85
C MET A 85 11.75 -3.75 -6.15
N VAL A 86 10.66 -3.31 -6.75
CA VAL A 86 10.13 -3.89 -8.00
C VAL A 86 9.69 -2.74 -8.92
N PRO A 87 10.63 -2.14 -9.68
CA PRO A 87 10.31 -0.92 -10.46
C PRO A 87 9.21 -1.09 -11.51
N ASN A 88 9.02 -2.30 -12.04
CA ASN A 88 8.00 -2.55 -13.05
C ASN A 88 6.62 -2.87 -12.47
N LEU A 89 6.51 -2.92 -11.15
CA LEU A 89 5.24 -3.18 -10.49
C LEU A 89 4.38 -1.91 -10.52
N VAL A 90 3.19 -2.02 -11.08
CA VAL A 90 2.30 -0.87 -11.29
C VAL A 90 1.75 -0.33 -9.98
N TYR A 91 1.44 -1.21 -9.04
CA TYR A 91 0.69 -0.85 -7.85
C TYR A 91 1.38 0.20 -6.95
N PRO A 92 2.69 0.09 -6.63
CA PRO A 92 3.33 1.14 -5.82
C PRO A 92 3.29 2.53 -6.47
N ASN A 93 3.47 2.60 -7.78
CA ASN A 93 3.37 3.86 -8.51
C ASN A 93 1.95 4.41 -8.49
N PHE A 94 0.96 3.53 -8.59
CA PHE A 94 -0.44 3.90 -8.48
C PHE A 94 -0.73 4.52 -7.10
N LEU A 95 -0.23 3.91 -6.04
CA LEU A 95 -0.38 4.45 -4.67
C LEU A 95 0.29 5.81 -4.54
N LEU A 96 1.47 5.99 -5.14
CA LEU A 96 2.15 7.28 -5.16
C LEU A 96 1.32 8.34 -5.90
N ALA A 97 0.75 7.99 -7.06
CA ALA A 97 -0.08 8.92 -7.81
C ALA A 97 -1.29 9.37 -6.98
N GLN A 98 -1.94 8.43 -6.30
CA GLN A 98 -3.08 8.75 -5.44
C GLN A 98 -2.66 9.63 -4.26
N LEU A 99 -1.51 9.34 -3.66
CA LEU A 99 -0.98 10.13 -2.55
C LEU A 99 -0.68 11.56 -2.99
N TYR A 100 0.00 11.74 -4.10
CA TYR A 100 0.33 13.08 -4.61
C TYR A 100 -0.94 13.85 -4.98
N LEU A 101 -1.94 13.18 -5.54
CA LEU A 101 -3.22 13.80 -5.82
C LEU A 101 -3.89 14.31 -4.55
N GLU A 102 -3.90 13.51 -3.49
CA GLU A 102 -4.45 13.89 -2.19
C GLU A 102 -3.68 15.06 -1.57
N MET A 103 -2.36 15.11 -1.78
CA MET A 103 -1.52 16.21 -1.31
C MET A 103 -1.65 17.47 -2.15
N GLY A 104 -2.35 17.42 -3.28
CA GLY A 104 -2.48 18.56 -4.18
C GLY A 104 -1.28 18.82 -5.05
N LEU A 105 -0.38 17.84 -5.22
CA LEU A 105 0.84 17.96 -6.02
C LEU A 105 0.58 17.49 -7.44
N ARG A 106 0.00 18.39 -8.24
CA ARG A 106 -0.45 18.08 -9.61
C ARG A 106 0.69 17.56 -10.50
N ASP A 107 1.85 18.21 -10.50
CA ASP A 107 2.96 17.83 -11.38
C ASP A 107 3.48 16.43 -11.05
N LYS A 108 3.65 16.12 -9.78
CA LYS A 108 4.09 14.79 -9.34
C LYS A 108 3.05 13.72 -9.66
N THR A 109 1.78 14.05 -9.51
CA THR A 109 0.67 13.14 -9.86
C THR A 109 0.74 12.79 -11.34
N LEU A 110 0.90 13.80 -12.21
CA LEU A 110 0.97 13.59 -13.64
C LEU A 110 2.21 12.79 -14.04
N GLU A 111 3.34 13.06 -13.40
CA GLU A 111 4.56 12.31 -13.66
C GLU A 111 4.38 10.83 -13.34
N CYS A 112 3.83 10.51 -12.18
CA CYS A 112 3.55 9.12 -11.79
C CYS A 112 2.56 8.46 -12.73
N ALA A 113 1.49 9.17 -13.10
CA ALA A 113 0.48 8.64 -14.02
C ALA A 113 1.08 8.29 -15.38
N ARG A 114 1.92 9.18 -15.92
CA ARG A 114 2.59 8.93 -17.20
C ARG A 114 3.56 7.76 -17.12
N GLN A 115 4.31 7.66 -16.02
CA GLN A 115 5.20 6.53 -15.82
C GLN A 115 4.44 5.20 -15.78
N ILE A 116 3.28 5.17 -15.11
CA ILE A 116 2.45 3.96 -15.05
C ILE A 116 2.06 3.49 -16.46
N LEU A 117 1.72 4.42 -17.35
CA LEU A 117 1.33 4.08 -18.72
C LEU A 117 2.49 3.49 -19.53
N THR A 118 3.74 3.77 -19.15
CA THR A 118 4.91 3.22 -19.83
C THR A 118 5.37 1.89 -19.25
N LEU A 119 4.90 1.51 -18.06
CA LEU A 119 5.32 0.27 -17.41
C LEU A 119 4.80 -0.94 -18.17
N LYS A 120 5.69 -1.94 -18.34
CA LYS A 120 5.35 -3.21 -18.96
C LYS A 120 5.57 -4.31 -17.93
N PRO A 121 4.54 -4.67 -17.14
CA PRO A 121 4.68 -5.75 -16.18
C PRO A 121 4.88 -7.08 -16.90
N LYS A 122 5.50 -8.04 -16.23
CA LYS A 122 5.72 -9.38 -16.79
C LYS A 122 4.42 -10.04 -17.21
N LYS A 123 3.33 -9.75 -16.50
CA LYS A 123 2.00 -10.27 -16.81
C LYS A 123 1.00 -9.14 -16.60
N GLU A 124 0.31 -8.72 -17.66
CA GLU A 124 -0.78 -7.76 -17.51
C GLU A 124 -2.01 -8.46 -16.96
N SER A 125 -2.55 -7.87 -15.89
CA SER A 125 -3.79 -8.32 -15.26
C SER A 125 -4.90 -7.33 -15.54
N GLU A 126 -6.15 -7.74 -15.27
CA GLU A 126 -7.30 -6.83 -15.37
C GLU A 126 -7.11 -5.62 -14.46
N GLU A 127 -6.54 -5.84 -13.28
CA GLU A 127 -6.26 -4.77 -12.32
C GLU A 127 -5.28 -3.75 -12.91
N THR A 128 -4.20 -4.23 -13.54
CA THR A 128 -3.22 -3.36 -14.19
C THR A 128 -3.87 -2.53 -15.31
N LEU A 129 -4.69 -3.17 -16.14
CA LEU A 129 -5.40 -2.47 -17.23
C LEU A 129 -6.38 -1.44 -16.69
N HIS A 130 -7.05 -1.76 -15.60
CA HIS A 130 -7.97 -0.84 -14.93
C HIS A 130 -7.23 0.38 -14.39
N ILE A 131 -6.09 0.17 -13.74
CA ILE A 131 -5.24 1.25 -13.22
C ILE A 131 -4.77 2.15 -14.37
N LYS A 132 -4.31 1.56 -15.48
CA LYS A 132 -3.87 2.33 -16.63
C LYS A 132 -4.99 3.19 -17.20
N ALA A 133 -6.21 2.65 -17.30
CA ALA A 133 -7.37 3.39 -17.75
C ALA A 133 -7.68 4.57 -16.82
N GLN A 134 -7.60 4.37 -15.52
CA GLN A 134 -7.78 5.45 -14.55
C GLN A 134 -6.72 6.53 -14.71
N MET A 135 -5.48 6.15 -14.98
CA MET A 135 -4.39 7.11 -15.15
C MET A 135 -4.57 7.95 -16.43
N GLU A 136 -5.06 7.34 -17.49
CA GLU A 136 -5.39 8.09 -18.72
C GLU A 136 -6.46 9.15 -18.45
N GLN A 137 -7.52 8.77 -17.74
CA GLN A 137 -8.58 9.70 -17.36
C GLN A 137 -8.04 10.82 -16.45
N LEU A 138 -7.19 10.47 -15.51
CA LEU A 138 -6.60 11.43 -14.59
C LEU A 138 -5.74 12.46 -15.34
N ILE A 139 -4.93 12.01 -16.28
CA ILE A 139 -4.09 12.89 -17.10
C ILE A 139 -4.99 13.86 -17.89
N GLN A 140 -6.06 13.36 -18.50
CA GLN A 140 -6.98 14.20 -19.24
C GLN A 140 -7.67 15.24 -18.35
N SER A 141 -8.02 14.86 -17.12
CA SER A 141 -8.71 15.77 -16.21
C SER A 141 -7.81 16.84 -15.61
N LEU A 142 -6.49 16.56 -15.48
CA LEU A 142 -5.53 17.49 -14.90
C LEU A 142 -4.82 18.35 -15.95
N ASP A 143 -4.80 17.93 -17.20
CA ASP A 143 -4.30 18.74 -18.30
C ASP A 143 -5.39 19.72 -18.73
#